data_17b4c4102bd89eaf8979b6c6b5361366
#
_entry.id   17b4c4102bd89eaf8979b6c6b5361366
#
_cell.length_a   1.000
_cell.length_b   1.000
_cell.length_c   1.000
_cell.angle_alpha   90.00
_cell.angle_beta   90.00
_cell.angle_gamma   90.00
#
_symmetry.space_group_name_H-M   'P 1'
#
loop_
_entity.id
_entity.type
_entity.pdbx_description
1 polymer ?
#
loop_
_entity_poly.entity_id
_entity_poly.type
_entity_poly.pdbx_seq_one_letter_code
_entity_poly.pdbx_strand_id
1 'polypeptide(L)'
;MIPVQDNWLHIDNKFINSCEQIPNNTYSNNLAIFKQLGLFKLLLPDSMGGRNGHLQDLLECQIAVAEQDVYTANSFSRIAVAPYLIKQFGDDVFEKIFGADNDALIFLYSGDVDTALSMEVDSEYDWIVVRNNDTYCLINVADRKILPEHTITFQNLRNYNGLSWFQIFNRVLTTSALGGLDKVIKLSINNSDSELQAVLGMALSELDEMRLTLHRNINHALLHIESNEQIPLYDRVKYKLQAANAWFKAVKYLKKVDLLAENTEVSAIVSGVCSMNIEHLNDINAGFMEYIGYFQQQNTDDLYI
;
A
#
# COMPACT_ATOMS: atom_id res chain seq x y z
N MET A 1 -31.09 4.89 7.68
CA MET A 1 -30.06 4.89 8.74
C MET A 1 -29.48 3.50 8.73
N ILE A 2 -28.31 3.33 8.07
CA ILE A 2 -27.60 2.03 8.04
C ILE A 2 -27.06 1.86 9.46
N PRO A 3 -27.33 0.74 10.14
CA PRO A 3 -26.73 0.52 11.45
C PRO A 3 -25.22 0.51 11.28
N VAL A 4 -24.55 1.44 11.95
CA VAL A 4 -23.09 1.40 12.10
C VAL A 4 -22.84 0.14 12.93
N GLN A 5 -22.38 -0.91 12.28
CA GLN A 5 -21.86 -2.07 13.02
C GLN A 5 -20.63 -1.57 13.78
N ASP A 6 -20.66 -1.67 15.10
CA ASP A 6 -19.56 -1.29 15.99
C ASP A 6 -18.25 -2.10 15.73
N ASN A 7 -18.24 -3.00 14.77
CA ASN A 7 -17.15 -3.91 14.41
C ASN A 7 -16.41 -3.55 13.12
N TRP A 8 -16.58 -2.36 12.58
CA TRP A 8 -15.91 -1.97 11.33
C TRP A 8 -14.38 -1.77 11.44
N LEU A 9 -13.83 -1.79 12.65
CA LEU A 9 -12.41 -1.76 12.98
C LEU A 9 -11.98 -3.08 13.65
N HIS A 10 -12.35 -4.22 13.09
CA HIS A 10 -11.81 -5.49 13.60
C HIS A 10 -10.41 -5.72 13.02
N ILE A 11 -9.43 -5.09 13.68
CA ILE A 11 -8.02 -5.26 13.40
C ILE A 11 -7.52 -6.42 14.28
N ASP A 12 -6.93 -7.43 13.68
CA ASP A 12 -6.32 -8.50 14.45
C ASP A 12 -4.97 -8.02 15.02
N ASN A 13 -4.99 -7.60 16.28
CA ASN A 13 -3.78 -7.15 17.01
C ASN A 13 -2.62 -8.14 16.94
N LYS A 14 -2.88 -9.43 16.64
CA LYS A 14 -1.84 -10.43 16.45
C LYS A 14 -0.91 -10.09 15.29
N PHE A 15 -1.44 -9.53 14.20
CA PHE A 15 -0.62 -9.12 13.06
C PHE A 15 0.22 -7.89 13.40
N ILE A 16 -0.37 -6.90 14.08
CA ILE A 16 0.32 -5.67 14.48
C ILE A 16 1.46 -6.01 15.45
N ASN A 17 1.19 -6.80 16.48
CA ASN A 17 2.22 -7.23 17.43
C ASN A 17 3.38 -7.98 16.75
N SER A 18 3.10 -8.71 15.67
CA SER A 18 4.16 -9.35 14.86
C SER A 18 5.00 -8.32 14.12
N CYS A 19 4.37 -7.27 13.58
CA CYS A 19 5.07 -6.19 12.87
C CYS A 19 5.94 -5.33 13.80
N GLU A 20 5.51 -5.11 15.04
CA GLU A 20 6.30 -4.38 16.05
C GLU A 20 7.60 -5.10 16.45
N GLN A 21 7.68 -6.41 16.21
CA GLN A 21 8.88 -7.21 16.45
C GLN A 21 9.94 -7.09 15.35
N ILE A 22 9.63 -6.41 14.25
CA ILE A 22 10.55 -6.23 13.14
C ILE A 22 11.65 -5.25 13.60
N PRO A 23 12.90 -5.70 13.70
CA PRO A 23 13.96 -4.82 14.17
C PRO A 23 14.31 -3.79 13.09
N ASN A 24 14.86 -2.66 13.50
CA ASN A 24 15.48 -1.69 12.60
C ASN A 24 16.80 -2.27 12.05
N ASN A 25 16.71 -3.18 11.11
CA ASN A 25 17.81 -3.98 10.54
C ASN A 25 17.99 -3.68 9.05
N THR A 26 18.97 -4.35 8.43
CA THR A 26 19.14 -4.34 6.99
C THR A 26 17.93 -4.98 6.30
N TYR A 27 17.61 -4.49 5.11
CA TYR A 27 16.48 -4.94 4.30
C TYR A 27 16.39 -6.47 4.13
N SER A 28 17.48 -7.14 3.80
CA SER A 28 17.51 -8.60 3.62
C SER A 28 17.14 -9.37 4.89
N ASN A 29 17.57 -8.88 6.06
CA ASN A 29 17.17 -9.48 7.34
C ASN A 29 15.68 -9.32 7.60
N ASN A 30 15.08 -8.21 7.20
CA ASN A 30 13.66 -7.96 7.36
C ASN A 30 12.80 -8.84 6.44
N LEU A 31 13.26 -9.15 5.22
CA LEU A 31 12.60 -10.11 4.33
C LEU A 31 12.52 -11.51 4.97
N ALA A 32 13.60 -11.98 5.56
CA ALA A 32 13.62 -13.27 6.27
C ALA A 32 12.62 -13.28 7.44
N ILE A 33 12.52 -12.18 8.19
CA ILE A 33 11.55 -12.02 9.27
C ILE A 33 10.11 -12.01 8.74
N PHE A 34 9.83 -11.31 7.64
CA PHE A 34 8.51 -11.33 6.99
C PHE A 34 8.11 -12.75 6.58
N LYS A 35 9.05 -13.52 6.03
CA LYS A 35 8.85 -14.94 5.72
C LYS A 35 8.51 -15.73 6.97
N GLN A 36 9.33 -15.64 8.00
CA GLN A 36 9.16 -16.36 9.27
C GLN A 36 7.81 -16.04 9.94
N LEU A 37 7.38 -14.78 9.88
CA LEU A 37 6.10 -14.35 10.45
C LEU A 37 4.91 -14.63 9.50
N GLY A 38 5.15 -15.06 8.27
CA GLY A 38 4.14 -15.32 7.25
C GLY A 38 3.36 -14.08 6.82
N LEU A 39 3.95 -12.89 7.01
CA LEU A 39 3.31 -11.60 6.71
C LEU A 39 3.15 -11.37 5.21
N PHE A 40 3.98 -11.98 4.37
CA PHE A 40 3.85 -11.92 2.92
C PHE A 40 2.60 -12.65 2.39
N LYS A 41 2.01 -13.56 3.18
CA LYS A 41 0.76 -14.26 2.91
C LYS A 41 -0.43 -13.70 3.69
N LEU A 42 -0.31 -12.48 4.23
CA LEU A 42 -1.30 -11.85 5.08
C LEU A 42 -2.70 -11.90 4.47
N LEU A 43 -2.83 -11.56 3.19
CA LEU A 43 -4.10 -11.45 2.47
C LEU A 43 -4.60 -12.77 1.85
N LEU A 44 -3.86 -13.86 1.97
CA LEU A 44 -4.29 -15.16 1.47
C LEU A 44 -5.16 -15.89 2.50
N PRO A 45 -6.17 -16.65 2.03
CA PRO A 45 -6.96 -17.50 2.91
C PRO A 45 -6.12 -18.63 3.54
N ASP A 46 -6.54 -19.11 4.71
CA ASP A 46 -5.88 -20.22 5.41
C ASP A 46 -5.78 -21.49 4.53
N SER A 47 -6.79 -21.73 3.68
CA SER A 47 -6.79 -22.85 2.73
C SER A 47 -5.66 -22.82 1.71
N MET A 48 -5.02 -21.66 1.54
CA MET A 48 -3.87 -21.42 0.65
C MET A 48 -2.57 -21.18 1.46
N GLY A 49 -2.54 -21.58 2.72
CA GLY A 49 -1.40 -21.36 3.61
C GLY A 49 -1.22 -19.91 4.03
N GLY A 50 -2.25 -19.08 3.88
CA GLY A 50 -2.25 -17.67 4.23
C GLY A 50 -2.61 -17.39 5.70
N ARG A 51 -2.81 -16.12 6.00
CA ARG A 51 -3.17 -15.63 7.35
C ARG A 51 -4.62 -15.16 7.45
N ASN A 52 -5.36 -15.23 6.35
CA ASN A 52 -6.77 -14.77 6.25
C ASN A 52 -6.98 -13.33 6.75
N GLY A 53 -5.96 -12.48 6.58
CA GLY A 53 -6.01 -11.07 6.94
C GLY A 53 -6.82 -10.26 5.93
N HIS A 54 -7.34 -9.14 6.40
CA HIS A 54 -8.07 -8.18 5.58
C HIS A 54 -7.18 -7.02 5.11
N LEU A 55 -7.67 -6.21 4.19
CA LEU A 55 -6.94 -5.01 3.74
C LEU A 55 -6.73 -4.00 4.87
N GLN A 56 -7.61 -3.96 5.87
CA GLN A 56 -7.43 -3.14 7.07
C GLN A 56 -6.22 -3.61 7.89
N ASP A 57 -6.05 -4.92 8.04
CA ASP A 57 -4.90 -5.50 8.73
C ASP A 57 -3.60 -5.14 7.99
N LEU A 58 -3.63 -5.19 6.64
CA LEU A 58 -2.49 -4.76 5.83
C LEU A 58 -2.11 -3.30 6.08
N LEU A 59 -3.09 -2.39 6.15
CA LEU A 59 -2.81 -0.97 6.41
C LEU A 59 -2.18 -0.76 7.79
N GLU A 60 -2.72 -1.38 8.81
CA GLU A 60 -2.20 -1.25 10.17
C GLU A 60 -0.84 -1.93 10.34
N CYS A 61 -0.63 -3.10 9.74
CA CYS A 61 0.69 -3.72 9.68
C CYS A 61 1.71 -2.81 8.99
N GLN A 62 1.31 -2.16 7.89
CA GLN A 62 2.17 -1.22 7.18
C GLN A 62 2.55 -0.01 8.03
N ILE A 63 1.60 0.55 8.79
CA ILE A 63 1.86 1.64 9.74
C ILE A 63 2.86 1.17 10.80
N ALA A 64 2.62 0.00 11.43
CA ALA A 64 3.49 -0.55 12.46
C ALA A 64 4.90 -0.85 11.96
N VAL A 65 5.04 -1.40 10.74
CA VAL A 65 6.35 -1.60 10.11
C VAL A 65 7.05 -0.27 9.84
N ALA A 66 6.30 0.74 9.37
CA ALA A 66 6.85 2.06 9.08
C ALA A 66 7.29 2.83 10.33
N GLU A 67 6.72 2.56 11.49
CA GLU A 67 7.21 3.06 12.77
C GLU A 67 8.60 2.49 13.13
N GLN A 68 8.92 1.30 12.64
CA GLN A 68 10.25 0.72 12.85
C GLN A 68 11.22 1.20 11.75
N ASP A 69 10.84 1.05 10.48
CA ASP A 69 11.60 1.52 9.33
C ASP A 69 10.72 1.76 8.11
N VAL A 70 10.71 3.00 7.63
CA VAL A 70 9.88 3.44 6.49
C VAL A 70 10.27 2.72 5.18
N TYR A 71 11.55 2.44 4.96
CA TYR A 71 12.01 1.73 3.75
C TYR A 71 11.53 0.28 3.75
N THR A 72 11.66 -0.39 4.89
CA THR A 72 11.13 -1.76 5.07
C THR A 72 9.62 -1.81 4.88
N ALA A 73 8.89 -0.81 5.35
CA ALA A 73 7.45 -0.72 5.15
C ALA A 73 7.05 -0.64 3.66
N ASN A 74 7.77 0.13 2.86
CA ASN A 74 7.51 0.22 1.42
C ASN A 74 7.68 -1.15 0.72
N SER A 75 8.68 -1.91 1.14
CA SER A 75 8.92 -3.26 0.61
C SER A 75 7.90 -4.27 1.11
N PHE A 76 7.56 -4.20 2.38
CA PHE A 76 6.52 -5.06 2.99
C PHE A 76 5.21 -5.00 2.22
N SER A 77 4.73 -3.81 1.87
CA SER A 77 3.50 -3.65 1.14
C SER A 77 3.52 -4.33 -0.24
N ARG A 78 4.63 -4.18 -0.95
CA ARG A 78 4.82 -4.79 -2.27
C ARG A 78 4.78 -6.31 -2.18
N ILE A 79 5.39 -6.87 -1.14
CA ILE A 79 5.44 -8.31 -0.89
C ILE A 79 4.08 -8.85 -0.44
N ALA A 80 3.42 -8.18 0.51
CA ALA A 80 2.17 -8.66 1.08
C ALA A 80 0.99 -8.61 0.11
N VAL A 81 1.00 -7.70 -0.87
CA VAL A 81 -0.06 -7.58 -1.90
C VAL A 81 0.20 -8.48 -3.10
N ALA A 82 1.44 -8.87 -3.36
CA ALA A 82 1.79 -9.66 -4.53
C ALA A 82 0.99 -10.97 -4.66
N PRO A 83 0.84 -11.81 -3.62
CA PRO A 83 0.05 -13.02 -3.69
C PRO A 83 -1.42 -12.77 -4.04
N TYR A 84 -2.01 -11.70 -3.50
CA TYR A 84 -3.37 -11.30 -3.85
C TYR A 84 -3.50 -10.97 -5.34
N LEU A 85 -2.53 -10.27 -5.91
CA LEU A 85 -2.51 -9.97 -7.35
C LEU A 85 -2.29 -11.22 -8.21
N ILE A 86 -1.39 -12.11 -7.81
CA ILE A 86 -1.13 -13.35 -8.55
C ILE A 86 -2.41 -14.17 -8.69
N LYS A 87 -3.25 -14.19 -7.69
CA LYS A 87 -4.55 -14.86 -7.78
C LYS A 87 -5.44 -14.27 -8.89
N GLN A 88 -5.28 -13.00 -9.22
CA GLN A 88 -6.00 -12.36 -10.33
C GLN A 88 -5.54 -12.86 -11.71
N PHE A 89 -4.34 -13.45 -11.81
CA PHE A 89 -3.85 -14.08 -13.04
C PHE A 89 -4.51 -15.44 -13.33
N GLY A 90 -5.15 -16.03 -12.34
CA GLY A 90 -5.85 -17.30 -12.43
C GLY A 90 -5.33 -18.32 -11.43
N ASP A 91 -6.17 -19.30 -11.14
CA ASP A 91 -5.86 -20.35 -10.17
C ASP A 91 -4.66 -21.21 -10.62
N ASP A 92 -4.55 -21.48 -11.92
CA ASP A 92 -3.44 -22.24 -12.51
C ASP A 92 -2.08 -21.56 -12.26
N VAL A 93 -2.04 -20.23 -12.41
CA VAL A 93 -0.82 -19.44 -12.16
C VAL A 93 -0.51 -19.43 -10.68
N PHE A 94 -1.54 -19.24 -9.86
CA PHE A 94 -1.41 -19.27 -8.42
C PHE A 94 -0.86 -20.61 -7.93
N GLU A 95 -1.43 -21.72 -8.37
CA GLU A 95 -0.95 -23.06 -8.03
C GLU A 95 0.46 -23.35 -8.53
N LYS A 96 0.82 -22.86 -9.72
CA LYS A 96 2.18 -23.00 -10.26
C LYS A 96 3.24 -22.31 -9.41
N ILE A 97 2.90 -21.15 -8.84
CA ILE A 97 3.82 -20.33 -8.03
C ILE A 97 3.85 -20.81 -6.59
N PHE A 98 2.71 -21.08 -6.00
CA PHE A 98 2.56 -21.39 -4.59
C PHE A 98 2.28 -22.86 -4.28
N GLY A 99 1.94 -23.67 -5.27
CA GLY A 99 1.56 -25.08 -5.06
C GLY A 99 2.72 -25.99 -4.69
N ALA A 100 3.92 -25.74 -5.22
CA ALA A 100 5.12 -26.54 -4.98
C ALA A 100 6.00 -25.98 -3.85
N ASP A 101 6.05 -24.66 -3.74
CA ASP A 101 6.80 -23.94 -2.70
C ASP A 101 5.91 -22.84 -2.11
N ASN A 102 5.34 -23.18 -0.98
CA ASN A 102 4.43 -22.26 -0.27
C ASN A 102 5.10 -20.97 0.22
N ASP A 103 6.41 -20.78 0.02
CA ASP A 103 7.18 -19.68 0.54
C ASP A 103 7.78 -18.76 -0.54
N ALA A 104 7.27 -18.84 -1.78
CA ALA A 104 7.71 -17.97 -2.87
C ALA A 104 7.55 -16.49 -2.55
N LEU A 105 8.63 -15.72 -2.65
CA LEU A 105 8.62 -14.26 -2.53
C LEU A 105 8.49 -13.61 -3.90
N ILE A 106 7.59 -12.63 -3.97
CA ILE A 106 7.26 -11.95 -5.21
C ILE A 106 7.50 -10.45 -5.04
N PHE A 107 8.29 -9.89 -5.94
CA PHE A 107 8.54 -8.47 -6.00
C PHE A 107 7.61 -7.78 -7.01
N LEU A 108 6.98 -6.68 -6.59
CA LEU A 108 6.16 -5.85 -7.47
C LEU A 108 6.95 -4.67 -8.00
N TYR A 109 7.09 -4.60 -9.30
CA TYR A 109 7.80 -3.55 -10.00
C TYR A 109 6.85 -2.75 -10.91
N SER A 110 6.95 -1.43 -10.85
CA SER A 110 6.26 -0.51 -11.77
C SER A 110 7.27 0.11 -12.72
N GLY A 111 7.20 -0.22 -14.01
CA GLY A 111 8.12 0.27 -15.02
C GLY A 111 8.12 -0.62 -16.25
N ASP A 112 9.07 -0.40 -17.14
CA ASP A 112 9.18 -1.20 -18.33
C ASP A 112 9.79 -2.59 -18.04
N VAL A 113 9.44 -3.54 -18.89
CA VAL A 113 9.81 -4.96 -18.74
C VAL A 113 11.32 -5.17 -18.96
N ASP A 114 11.94 -4.42 -19.87
CA ASP A 114 13.36 -4.56 -20.18
C ASP A 114 14.20 -4.10 -19.00
N THR A 115 13.79 -3.01 -18.35
CA THR A 115 14.41 -2.56 -17.08
C THR A 115 14.24 -3.62 -16.00
N ALA A 116 13.05 -4.20 -15.83
CA ALA A 116 12.82 -5.27 -14.86
C ALA A 116 13.68 -6.51 -15.10
N LEU A 117 13.87 -6.88 -16.36
CA LEU A 117 14.73 -8.00 -16.73
C LEU A 117 16.22 -7.74 -16.44
N SER A 118 16.65 -6.48 -16.51
CA SER A 118 18.04 -6.07 -16.28
C SER A 118 18.33 -5.72 -14.81
N MET A 119 17.30 -5.52 -13.98
CA MET A 119 17.48 -5.18 -12.57
C MET A 119 18.23 -6.27 -11.81
N GLU A 120 19.16 -5.86 -10.98
CA GLU A 120 19.65 -6.69 -9.88
C GLU A 120 18.56 -6.74 -8.81
N VAL A 121 17.76 -7.80 -8.81
CA VAL A 121 16.79 -8.09 -7.77
C VAL A 121 17.46 -8.97 -6.74
N ASP A 122 17.17 -8.74 -5.47
CA ASP A 122 17.65 -9.57 -4.37
C ASP A 122 17.35 -11.04 -4.67
N SER A 123 18.35 -11.91 -4.48
CA SER A 123 18.23 -13.34 -4.74
C SER A 123 17.17 -14.05 -3.88
N GLU A 124 16.61 -13.37 -2.89
CA GLU A 124 15.52 -13.88 -2.07
C GLU A 124 14.16 -13.85 -2.77
N TYR A 125 14.03 -13.12 -3.89
CA TYR A 125 12.80 -13.11 -4.67
C TYR A 125 12.80 -14.23 -5.71
N ASP A 126 11.68 -14.94 -5.80
CA ASP A 126 11.47 -16.01 -6.77
C ASP A 126 10.85 -15.46 -8.07
N TRP A 127 10.01 -14.44 -7.94
CA TRP A 127 9.25 -13.87 -9.04
C TRP A 127 9.18 -12.34 -8.98
N ILE A 128 9.04 -11.73 -10.17
CA ILE A 128 8.75 -10.31 -10.31
C ILE A 128 7.42 -10.16 -11.04
N VAL A 129 6.48 -9.42 -10.47
CA VAL A 129 5.31 -8.91 -11.18
C VAL A 129 5.65 -7.53 -11.72
N VAL A 130 5.71 -7.39 -13.02
CA VAL A 130 5.98 -6.12 -13.68
C VAL A 130 4.67 -5.52 -14.15
N ARG A 131 4.43 -4.29 -13.74
CA ARG A 131 3.38 -3.45 -14.29
C ARG A 131 3.97 -2.51 -15.34
N ASN A 132 3.61 -2.72 -16.60
CA ASN A 132 3.95 -1.83 -17.71
C ASN A 132 2.66 -1.20 -18.27
N ASN A 133 2.42 0.06 -17.97
CA ASN A 133 1.20 0.79 -18.34
C ASN A 133 -0.08 0.01 -17.94
N ASP A 134 -0.77 -0.53 -18.92
CA ASP A 134 -2.03 -1.27 -18.77
C ASP A 134 -1.86 -2.80 -18.73
N THR A 135 -0.62 -3.29 -18.68
CA THR A 135 -0.31 -4.72 -18.66
C THR A 135 0.45 -5.11 -17.42
N TYR A 136 0.21 -6.34 -16.96
CA TYR A 136 1.01 -7.00 -15.94
C TYR A 136 1.65 -8.21 -16.56
N CYS A 137 2.93 -8.43 -16.29
CA CYS A 137 3.61 -9.66 -16.66
C CYS A 137 4.37 -10.25 -15.49
N LEU A 138 4.53 -11.57 -15.51
CA LEU A 138 5.22 -12.34 -14.50
C LEU A 138 6.57 -12.79 -15.04
N ILE A 139 7.64 -12.51 -14.29
CA ILE A 139 9.02 -12.87 -14.61
C ILE A 139 9.54 -13.82 -13.55
N ASN A 140 10.04 -14.98 -13.94
CA ASN A 140 10.83 -15.83 -13.05
C ASN A 140 12.22 -15.24 -12.85
N VAL A 141 12.65 -15.04 -11.60
CA VAL A 141 13.93 -14.39 -11.28
C VAL A 141 15.12 -15.27 -11.69
N ALA A 142 15.03 -16.58 -11.47
CA ALA A 142 16.11 -17.51 -11.78
C ALA A 142 16.36 -17.63 -13.29
N ASP A 143 15.28 -17.72 -14.06
CA ASP A 143 15.36 -17.90 -15.51
C ASP A 143 15.46 -16.59 -16.29
N ARG A 144 15.13 -15.46 -15.67
CA ARG A 144 14.99 -14.15 -16.33
C ARG A 144 14.08 -14.21 -17.56
N LYS A 145 13.01 -14.99 -17.49
CA LYS A 145 12.07 -15.19 -18.59
C LYS A 145 10.69 -14.64 -18.25
N ILE A 146 10.11 -13.97 -19.23
CA ILE A 146 8.70 -13.62 -19.20
C ILE A 146 7.90 -14.88 -19.49
N LEU A 147 6.84 -15.09 -18.74
CA LEU A 147 5.83 -16.10 -19.06
C LEU A 147 4.72 -15.44 -19.92
N PRO A 148 4.77 -15.59 -21.27
CA PRO A 148 3.84 -14.88 -22.17
C PRO A 148 2.37 -15.21 -21.90
N GLU A 149 2.10 -16.45 -21.49
CA GLU A 149 0.78 -16.94 -21.11
C GLU A 149 0.21 -16.26 -19.85
N HIS A 150 1.03 -15.52 -19.12
CA HIS A 150 0.69 -14.83 -17.89
C HIS A 150 0.78 -13.31 -18.01
N THR A 151 0.56 -12.79 -19.21
CA THR A 151 0.40 -11.35 -19.45
C THR A 151 -1.09 -11.00 -19.37
N ILE A 152 -1.47 -10.13 -18.43
CA ILE A 152 -2.84 -9.68 -18.24
C ILE A 152 -2.92 -8.19 -18.57
N THR A 153 -3.85 -7.83 -19.45
CA THR A 153 -4.14 -6.41 -19.72
C THR A 153 -4.97 -5.81 -18.61
N PHE A 154 -4.77 -4.54 -18.32
CA PHE A 154 -5.52 -3.80 -17.31
C PHE A 154 -7.05 -3.81 -17.55
N GLN A 155 -7.48 -3.91 -18.81
CA GLN A 155 -8.89 -4.05 -19.16
C GLN A 155 -9.49 -5.34 -18.61
N ASN A 156 -8.76 -6.42 -18.62
CA ASN A 156 -9.21 -7.70 -18.04
C ASN A 156 -9.29 -7.61 -16.51
N LEU A 157 -8.40 -6.85 -15.86
CA LEU A 157 -8.47 -6.58 -14.43
C LEU A 157 -9.61 -5.62 -14.05
N ARG A 158 -10.05 -4.75 -14.96
CA ARG A 158 -11.22 -3.88 -14.75
C ARG A 158 -12.54 -4.68 -14.66
N ASN A 159 -12.62 -5.83 -15.29
CA ASN A 159 -13.77 -6.71 -15.22
C ASN A 159 -13.78 -7.60 -13.97
N TYR A 160 -12.69 -7.61 -13.22
CA TYR A 160 -12.63 -8.25 -11.92
C TYR A 160 -13.25 -7.35 -10.86
N ASN A 161 -14.15 -7.91 -10.06
CA ASN A 161 -14.82 -7.23 -8.95
C ASN A 161 -13.85 -6.88 -7.79
N GLY A 162 -12.55 -7.13 -7.94
CA GLY A 162 -11.53 -6.87 -6.95
C GLY A 162 -10.97 -5.43 -6.98
N LEU A 163 -10.41 -5.00 -5.87
CA LEU A 163 -9.57 -3.81 -5.83
C LEU A 163 -8.36 -4.03 -6.72
N SER A 164 -8.18 -3.18 -7.73
CA SER A 164 -6.97 -3.22 -8.54
C SER A 164 -5.75 -2.91 -7.68
N TRP A 165 -4.59 -3.48 -8.04
CA TRP A 165 -3.32 -3.15 -7.41
C TRP A 165 -3.16 -1.64 -7.18
N PHE A 166 -3.49 -0.84 -8.17
CA PHE A 166 -3.37 0.61 -8.13
C PHE A 166 -4.18 1.25 -7.01
N GLN A 167 -5.36 0.72 -6.73
CA GLN A 167 -6.23 1.22 -5.66
C GLN A 167 -5.71 0.82 -4.28
N ILE A 168 -5.04 -0.33 -4.18
CA ILE A 168 -4.41 -0.79 -2.95
C ILE A 168 -3.10 -0.05 -2.72
N PHE A 169 -2.25 0.05 -3.74
CA PHE A 169 -0.89 0.59 -3.65
C PHE A 169 -0.84 2.04 -3.13
N ASN A 170 -1.69 2.92 -3.64
CA ASN A 170 -1.72 4.31 -3.19
C ASN A 170 -2.05 4.44 -1.69
N ARG A 171 -2.90 3.56 -1.18
CA ARG A 171 -3.24 3.55 0.25
C ARG A 171 -2.10 3.04 1.08
N VAL A 172 -1.41 2.04 0.60
CA VAL A 172 -0.28 1.43 1.29
C VAL A 172 0.90 2.38 1.38
N LEU A 173 1.26 3.09 0.29
CA LEU A 173 2.29 4.13 0.34
C LEU A 173 1.93 5.24 1.33
N THR A 174 0.66 5.64 1.36
CA THR A 174 0.17 6.63 2.32
C THR A 174 0.37 6.15 3.75
N THR A 175 0.08 4.89 4.05
CA THR A 175 0.24 4.34 5.40
C THR A 175 1.70 4.31 5.86
N SER A 176 2.67 4.15 4.96
CA SER A 176 4.09 4.30 5.29
C SER A 176 4.42 5.70 5.79
N ALA A 177 3.85 6.75 5.17
CA ALA A 177 4.02 8.12 5.64
C ALA A 177 3.31 8.37 6.98
N LEU A 178 2.15 7.73 7.21
CA LEU A 178 1.45 7.82 8.50
C LEU A 178 2.24 7.15 9.62
N GLY A 179 2.84 5.98 9.39
CA GLY A 179 3.70 5.31 10.37
C GLY A 179 4.96 6.12 10.68
N GLY A 180 5.59 6.71 9.65
CA GLY A 180 6.70 7.65 9.84
C GLY A 180 6.29 8.87 10.67
N LEU A 181 5.11 9.43 10.44
CA LEU A 181 4.58 10.55 11.24
C LEU A 181 4.29 10.15 12.69
N ASP A 182 3.69 8.99 12.92
CA ASP A 182 3.44 8.47 14.26
C ASP A 182 4.74 8.28 15.05
N LYS A 183 5.76 7.69 14.41
CA LYS A 183 7.10 7.56 15.00
C LYS A 183 7.71 8.91 15.39
N VAL A 184 7.64 9.89 14.49
CA VAL A 184 8.17 11.23 14.73
C VAL A 184 7.43 11.94 15.87
N ILE A 185 6.11 11.79 15.98
CA ILE A 185 5.34 12.31 17.11
C ILE A 185 5.83 11.65 18.41
N LYS A 186 5.96 10.33 18.46
CA LYS A 186 6.45 9.58 19.64
C LYS A 186 7.85 10.01 20.08
N LEU A 187 8.75 10.23 19.14
CA LEU A 187 10.12 10.70 19.42
C LEU A 187 10.19 12.14 19.95
N SER A 188 9.22 12.98 19.56
CA SER A 188 9.23 14.41 19.85
C SER A 188 8.30 14.84 20.97
N ILE A 189 7.41 13.96 21.46
CA ILE A 189 6.35 14.29 22.42
C ILE A 189 6.85 14.84 23.76
N ASN A 190 8.05 14.47 24.18
CA ASN A 190 8.66 14.92 25.44
C ASN A 190 9.48 16.21 25.29
N ASN A 191 9.54 16.81 24.09
CA ASN A 191 10.22 18.08 23.89
C ASN A 191 9.45 19.21 24.58
N SER A 192 10.17 20.13 25.23
CA SER A 192 9.59 21.24 26.00
C SER A 192 9.27 22.48 25.15
N ASP A 193 9.62 22.49 23.87
CA ASP A 193 9.32 23.61 22.97
C ASP A 193 7.82 23.75 22.70
N SER A 194 7.24 24.93 23.00
CA SER A 194 5.81 25.16 22.91
C SER A 194 5.29 25.20 21.46
N GLU A 195 6.08 25.64 20.51
CA GLU A 195 5.71 25.67 19.10
C GLU A 195 5.70 24.25 18.55
N LEU A 196 6.71 23.45 18.88
CA LEU A 196 6.75 22.05 18.51
C LEU A 196 5.59 21.28 19.12
N GLN A 197 5.26 21.50 20.40
CA GLN A 197 4.11 20.85 21.05
C GLN A 197 2.77 21.19 20.36
N ALA A 198 2.57 22.42 19.93
CA ALA A 198 1.38 22.81 19.18
C ALA A 198 1.32 22.11 17.81
N VAL A 199 2.45 21.98 17.11
CA VAL A 199 2.52 21.25 15.84
C VAL A 199 2.25 19.76 16.05
N LEU A 200 2.79 19.14 17.09
CA LEU A 200 2.57 17.72 17.42
C LEU A 200 1.11 17.44 17.76
N GLY A 201 0.44 18.31 18.53
CA GLY A 201 -0.98 18.17 18.83
C GLY A 201 -1.87 18.22 17.58
N MET A 202 -1.58 19.12 16.64
CA MET A 202 -2.27 19.17 15.34
C MET A 202 -1.95 17.92 14.48
N ALA A 203 -0.69 17.49 14.46
CA ALA A 203 -0.27 16.32 13.69
C ALA A 203 -0.97 15.05 14.20
N LEU A 204 -1.10 14.86 15.50
CA LEU A 204 -1.78 13.71 16.11
C LEU A 204 -3.26 13.67 15.72
N SER A 205 -3.96 14.80 15.83
CA SER A 205 -5.39 14.88 15.43
C SER A 205 -5.60 14.57 13.95
N GLU A 206 -4.73 15.10 13.08
CA GLU A 206 -4.80 14.84 11.63
C GLU A 206 -4.42 13.39 11.30
N LEU A 207 -3.49 12.79 12.03
CA LEU A 207 -3.10 11.38 11.85
C LEU A 207 -4.29 10.45 12.07
N ASP A 208 -5.05 10.66 13.15
CA ASP A 208 -6.26 9.87 13.43
C ASP A 208 -7.31 10.03 12.33
N GLU A 209 -7.55 11.26 11.87
CA GLU A 209 -8.50 11.54 10.78
C GLU A 209 -8.07 10.85 9.47
N MET A 210 -6.77 10.90 9.14
CA MET A 210 -6.23 10.25 7.94
C MET A 210 -6.40 8.73 8.00
N ARG A 211 -6.06 8.09 9.13
CA ARG A 211 -6.25 6.65 9.34
C ARG A 211 -7.72 6.25 9.17
N LEU A 212 -8.63 6.92 9.87
CA LEU A 212 -10.07 6.67 9.78
C LEU A 212 -10.60 6.83 8.34
N THR A 213 -10.12 7.82 7.61
CA THR A 213 -10.51 8.04 6.21
C THR A 213 -10.07 6.89 5.31
N LEU A 214 -8.84 6.39 5.48
CA LEU A 214 -8.33 5.25 4.69
C LEU A 214 -9.12 3.98 5.00
N HIS A 215 -9.37 3.68 6.26
CA HIS A 215 -10.17 2.51 6.67
C HIS A 215 -11.60 2.57 6.13
N ARG A 216 -12.26 3.73 6.24
CA ARG A 216 -13.61 3.91 5.70
C ARG A 216 -13.65 3.68 4.19
N ASN A 217 -12.66 4.17 3.46
CA ASN A 217 -12.60 4.00 2.01
C ASN A 217 -12.39 2.53 1.62
N ILE A 218 -11.58 1.80 2.38
CA ILE A 218 -11.40 0.35 2.16
C ILE A 218 -12.69 -0.40 2.46
N ASN A 219 -13.33 -0.13 3.60
CA ASN A 219 -14.58 -0.80 3.96
C ASN A 219 -15.65 -0.57 2.89
N HIS A 220 -15.80 0.67 2.41
CA HIS A 220 -16.74 0.97 1.35
C HIS A 220 -16.41 0.24 0.04
N ALA A 221 -15.14 0.17 -0.32
CA ALA A 221 -14.70 -0.60 -1.50
C ALA A 221 -14.98 -2.10 -1.36
N LEU A 222 -14.74 -2.67 -0.17
CA LEU A 222 -15.00 -4.08 0.11
C LEU A 222 -16.48 -4.43 0.02
N LEU A 223 -17.39 -3.55 0.48
CA LEU A 223 -18.83 -3.77 0.34
C LEU A 223 -19.26 -3.91 -1.11
N HIS A 224 -18.72 -3.11 -2.04
CA HIS A 224 -19.00 -3.28 -3.47
C HIS A 224 -18.47 -4.62 -3.99
N ILE A 225 -17.27 -5.02 -3.57
CA ILE A 225 -16.67 -6.30 -3.98
C ILE A 225 -17.50 -7.48 -3.48
N GLU A 226 -17.92 -7.47 -2.22
CA GLU A 226 -18.75 -8.51 -1.62
C GLU A 226 -20.14 -8.61 -2.27
N SER A 227 -20.70 -7.46 -2.68
CA SER A 227 -21.96 -7.38 -3.43
C SER A 227 -21.82 -7.74 -4.91
N ASN A 228 -20.62 -8.10 -5.36
CA ASN A 228 -20.29 -8.34 -6.77
C ASN A 228 -20.60 -7.15 -7.69
N GLU A 229 -20.46 -5.93 -7.15
CA GLU A 229 -20.68 -4.68 -7.83
C GLU A 229 -19.34 -4.02 -8.17
N GLN A 230 -19.30 -3.28 -9.27
CA GLN A 230 -18.14 -2.45 -9.58
C GLN A 230 -18.14 -1.22 -8.69
N ILE A 231 -16.97 -0.88 -8.13
CA ILE A 231 -16.82 0.38 -7.40
C ILE A 231 -17.04 1.54 -8.40
N PRO A 232 -17.99 2.44 -8.13
CA PRO A 232 -18.26 3.57 -9.01
C PRO A 232 -16.99 4.37 -9.32
N LEU A 233 -16.87 4.88 -10.55
CA LEU A 233 -15.69 5.65 -10.96
C LEU A 233 -15.42 6.83 -10.03
N TYR A 234 -16.48 7.55 -9.65
CA TYR A 234 -16.39 8.66 -8.70
C TYR A 234 -15.73 8.24 -7.37
N ASP A 235 -16.16 7.11 -6.79
CA ASP A 235 -15.61 6.64 -5.52
C ASP A 235 -14.15 6.19 -5.66
N ARG A 236 -13.80 5.53 -6.76
CA ARG A 236 -12.40 5.16 -7.06
C ARG A 236 -11.48 6.37 -7.10
N VAL A 237 -11.90 7.41 -7.83
CA VAL A 237 -11.15 8.66 -7.94
C VAL A 237 -11.07 9.39 -6.59
N LYS A 238 -12.20 9.48 -5.88
CA LYS A 238 -12.26 10.07 -4.55
C LYS A 238 -11.30 9.39 -3.57
N TYR A 239 -11.23 8.06 -3.57
CA TYR A 239 -10.32 7.34 -2.67
C TYR A 239 -8.86 7.60 -2.98
N LYS A 240 -8.48 7.67 -4.27
CA LYS A 240 -7.13 8.05 -4.69
C LYS A 240 -6.76 9.44 -4.18
N LEU A 241 -7.65 10.42 -4.39
CA LEU A 241 -7.41 11.80 -3.96
C LEU A 241 -7.31 11.92 -2.43
N GLN A 242 -8.11 11.16 -1.69
CA GLN A 242 -8.05 11.15 -0.23
C GLN A 242 -6.76 10.51 0.29
N ALA A 243 -6.30 9.41 -0.31
CA ALA A 243 -5.02 8.81 0.01
C ALA A 243 -3.85 9.76 -0.28
N ALA A 244 -3.87 10.41 -1.45
CA ALA A 244 -2.88 11.40 -1.82
C ALA A 244 -2.85 12.61 -0.87
N ASN A 245 -4.03 13.14 -0.52
CA ASN A 245 -4.13 14.26 0.44
C ASN A 245 -3.62 13.87 1.83
N ALA A 246 -3.92 12.65 2.29
CA ALA A 246 -3.41 12.15 3.55
C ALA A 246 -1.87 12.09 3.55
N TRP A 247 -1.28 11.58 2.46
CA TRP A 247 0.17 11.55 2.30
C TRP A 247 0.79 12.96 2.33
N PHE A 248 0.22 13.93 1.59
CA PHE A 248 0.70 15.31 1.61
C PHE A 248 0.61 15.96 2.98
N LYS A 249 -0.49 15.72 3.69
CA LYS A 249 -0.65 16.21 5.07
C LYS A 249 0.42 15.60 5.99
N ALA A 250 0.65 14.28 5.92
CA ALA A 250 1.69 13.62 6.68
C ALA A 250 3.07 14.21 6.41
N VAL A 251 3.46 14.35 5.13
CA VAL A 251 4.75 14.95 4.73
C VAL A 251 4.88 16.41 5.20
N LYS A 252 3.79 17.18 5.14
CA LYS A 252 3.77 18.56 5.64
C LYS A 252 4.08 18.63 7.13
N TYR A 253 3.48 17.77 7.94
CA TYR A 253 3.74 17.72 9.38
C TYR A 253 5.13 17.17 9.68
N LEU A 254 5.57 16.12 8.99
CA LEU A 254 6.93 15.59 9.10
C LEU A 254 7.99 16.69 8.90
N LYS A 255 7.86 17.46 7.82
CA LYS A 255 8.80 18.57 7.54
C LYS A 255 8.73 19.68 8.59
N LYS A 256 7.56 20.00 9.13
CA LYS A 256 7.44 20.99 10.19
C LYS A 256 8.10 20.54 11.49
N VAL A 257 7.88 19.26 11.87
CA VAL A 257 8.51 18.69 13.08
C VAL A 257 10.02 18.63 12.91
N ASP A 258 10.52 18.21 11.74
CA ASP A 258 11.95 18.16 11.45
C ASP A 258 12.64 19.52 11.64
N LEU A 259 12.00 20.60 11.18
CA LEU A 259 12.52 21.95 11.33
C LEU A 259 12.61 22.43 12.80
N LEU A 260 11.75 21.90 13.67
CA LEU A 260 11.63 22.34 15.07
C LEU A 260 12.33 21.40 16.07
N ALA A 261 12.44 20.12 15.74
CA ALA A 261 12.89 19.10 16.69
C ALA A 261 14.42 19.00 16.82
N GLU A 262 15.18 19.49 15.83
CA GLU A 262 16.67 19.39 15.76
C GLU A 262 17.19 17.97 16.10
N ASN A 263 16.49 16.94 15.61
CA ASN A 263 16.75 15.53 15.93
C ASN A 263 17.14 14.75 14.66
N THR A 264 18.33 14.15 14.67
CA THR A 264 18.87 13.41 13.51
C THR A 264 18.03 12.17 13.13
N GLU A 265 17.40 11.50 14.09
CA GLU A 265 16.52 10.36 13.84
C GLU A 265 15.22 10.83 13.14
N VAL A 266 14.65 11.95 13.58
CA VAL A 266 13.52 12.60 12.91
C VAL A 266 13.88 12.94 11.47
N SER A 267 15.01 13.58 11.24
CA SER A 267 15.48 13.96 9.89
C SER A 267 15.66 12.75 8.97
N ALA A 268 16.15 11.63 9.51
CA ALA A 268 16.29 10.38 8.75
C ALA A 268 14.94 9.82 8.31
N ILE A 269 13.94 9.80 9.20
CA ILE A 269 12.57 9.36 8.90
C ILE A 269 11.93 10.26 7.83
N VAL A 270 12.04 11.57 7.99
CA VAL A 270 11.52 12.56 7.03
C VAL A 270 12.14 12.39 5.65
N SER A 271 13.46 12.20 5.59
CA SER A 271 14.17 11.93 4.34
C SER A 271 13.67 10.63 3.70
N GLY A 272 13.47 9.57 4.47
CA GLY A 272 12.94 8.29 4.02
C GLY A 272 11.56 8.42 3.39
N VAL A 273 10.63 9.09 4.08
CA VAL A 273 9.27 9.35 3.54
C VAL A 273 9.34 10.22 2.28
N CYS A 274 10.13 11.28 2.29
CA CYS A 274 10.24 12.20 1.15
C CYS A 274 10.87 11.55 -0.09
N SER A 275 11.74 10.55 0.07
CA SER A 275 12.34 9.83 -1.06
C SER A 275 11.32 9.01 -1.86
N MET A 276 10.20 8.62 -1.24
CA MET A 276 9.10 7.89 -1.90
C MET A 276 8.17 8.80 -2.73
N ASN A 277 8.44 10.10 -2.78
CA ASN A 277 7.55 11.15 -3.31
C ASN A 277 7.26 11.02 -4.81
N ILE A 278 8.21 10.52 -5.62
CA ILE A 278 8.11 10.56 -7.10
C ILE A 278 6.99 9.66 -7.62
N GLU A 279 6.86 8.46 -7.07
CA GLU A 279 5.82 7.52 -7.47
C GLU A 279 4.42 8.07 -7.10
N HIS A 280 4.27 8.68 -5.94
CA HIS A 280 3.02 9.28 -5.48
C HIS A 280 2.57 10.49 -6.31
N LEU A 281 3.49 11.34 -6.72
CA LEU A 281 3.17 12.52 -7.55
C LEU A 281 2.60 12.12 -8.90
N ASN A 282 3.14 11.07 -9.52
CA ASN A 282 2.62 10.55 -10.79
C ASN A 282 1.20 9.98 -10.62
N ASP A 283 0.94 9.29 -9.51
CA ASP A 283 -0.37 8.73 -9.20
C ASP A 283 -1.42 9.80 -8.89
N ILE A 284 -1.02 10.88 -8.22
CA ILE A 284 -1.88 12.04 -7.95
C ILE A 284 -2.27 12.74 -9.24
N ASN A 285 -1.31 12.99 -10.12
CA ASN A 285 -1.57 13.63 -11.40
C ASN A 285 -2.51 12.78 -12.27
N ALA A 286 -2.30 11.47 -12.33
CA ALA A 286 -3.18 10.55 -13.03
C ALA A 286 -4.59 10.54 -12.42
N GLY A 287 -4.73 10.50 -11.10
CA GLY A 287 -6.01 10.57 -10.39
C GLY A 287 -6.72 11.90 -10.59
N PHE A 288 -5.99 13.01 -10.63
CA PHE A 288 -6.54 14.33 -10.87
C PHE A 288 -7.05 14.50 -12.32
N MET A 289 -6.32 13.99 -13.30
CA MET A 289 -6.74 13.99 -14.70
C MET A 289 -7.97 13.10 -14.93
N GLU A 290 -8.04 11.95 -14.25
CA GLU A 290 -9.21 11.06 -14.28
C GLU A 290 -10.45 11.75 -13.68
N TYR A 291 -10.28 12.52 -12.61
CA TYR A 291 -11.33 13.32 -11.97
C TYR A 291 -11.84 14.46 -12.87
N ILE A 292 -10.94 15.21 -13.50
CA ILE A 292 -11.31 16.26 -14.46
C ILE A 292 -12.07 15.66 -15.65
N GLY A 293 -11.61 14.52 -16.18
CA GLY A 293 -12.29 13.83 -17.28
C GLY A 293 -13.70 13.39 -16.90
N TYR A 294 -13.92 12.92 -15.68
CA TYR A 294 -15.23 12.58 -15.16
C TYR A 294 -16.19 13.78 -15.15
N PHE A 295 -15.75 14.93 -14.62
CA PHE A 295 -16.58 16.15 -14.61
C PHE A 295 -16.85 16.72 -16.00
N GLN A 296 -15.91 16.60 -16.91
CA GLN A 296 -16.13 17.02 -18.30
C GLN A 296 -17.17 16.16 -19.01
N GLN A 297 -17.19 14.85 -18.76
CA GLN A 297 -18.22 13.95 -19.30
C GLN A 297 -19.61 14.24 -18.73
N GLN A 298 -19.74 14.46 -17.43
CA GLN A 298 -21.03 14.82 -16.83
C GLN A 298 -21.58 16.14 -17.37
N ASN A 299 -20.75 17.15 -17.56
CA ASN A 299 -21.17 18.43 -18.12
C ASN A 299 -21.56 18.36 -19.60
N THR A 300 -21.07 17.35 -20.34
CA THR A 300 -21.52 17.13 -21.74
C THR A 300 -22.86 16.40 -21.80
N ASP A 301 -23.14 15.51 -20.87
CA ASP A 301 -24.42 14.79 -20.80
C ASP A 301 -25.56 15.70 -20.33
N ASP A 302 -25.29 16.70 -19.48
CA ASP A 302 -26.25 17.72 -19.04
C ASP A 302 -26.54 18.77 -20.14
N LEU A 303 -25.72 18.88 -21.21
CA LEU A 303 -25.93 19.76 -22.33
C LEU A 303 -26.80 19.16 -23.45
N TYR A 304 -27.17 17.90 -23.36
CA TYR A 304 -28.01 17.17 -24.34
C TYR A 304 -29.41 16.80 -23.80
N ILE A 305 -29.83 17.35 -22.64
CA ILE A 305 -31.20 17.34 -22.15
C ILE A 305 -31.82 18.73 -22.34
#